data_f481c3743be6f77ff672fb6d087a2af8
#
_entry.id   f481c3743be6f77ff672fb6d087a2af8
#
_cell.length_a   1.000
_cell.length_b   1.000
_cell.length_c   1.000
_cell.angle_alpha   90.00
_cell.angle_beta   90.00
_cell.angle_gamma   90.00
#
_symmetry.space_group_name_H-M   'P 1'
#
loop_
_entity.id
_entity.type
_entity.pdbx_description
1 polymer ?
#
loop_
_entity_poly.entity_id
_entity_poly.type
_entity_poly.pdbx_seq_one_letter_code
_entity_poly.pdbx_strand_id
1 'polypeptide(L)'
;ICGFTGAVGTFIVIRVIDLIAFPTNYAAMFLVLSLGGFISFYFSRRIQVPDQMPTPALSKRGSIRESLSAFAALLKKNPAFVSFASKRFVYYSALVLGLPIMPLYLVRDVGATDGDIGAVSMAMSLVMLAGYFAWPRVSNRRGGRFVLLATTFGMILYPALSALTVRIELIILFAGIAGFFQGGLDLVFFDELMKTVPDDHAATFVAIAQSMQYLSTIFAPLLGTWIAAYVGLAGALWFSAGLRLIGFLLFLKKDA
;
A
#
# COMPACT_ATOMS: atom_id res chain seq x y z
N ILE A 1 12.43 -10.87 4.10
CA ILE A 1 12.77 -11.36 2.75
C ILE A 1 12.30 -10.36 1.69
N CYS A 2 11.03 -9.96 1.64
CA CYS A 2 10.49 -9.05 0.61
C CYS A 2 11.25 -7.69 0.51
N GLY A 3 11.60 -7.06 1.63
CA GLY A 3 12.33 -5.79 1.61
C GLY A 3 13.76 -5.93 1.06
N PHE A 4 14.45 -7.01 1.39
CA PHE A 4 15.79 -7.27 0.88
C PHE A 4 15.77 -7.60 -0.62
N THR A 5 14.86 -8.46 -1.06
CA THR A 5 14.70 -8.78 -2.49
C THR A 5 14.29 -7.55 -3.30
N GLY A 6 13.45 -6.67 -2.73
CA GLY A 6 13.09 -5.39 -3.33
C GLY A 6 14.30 -4.47 -3.52
N ALA A 7 15.12 -4.30 -2.49
CA ALA A 7 16.32 -3.45 -2.57
C ALA A 7 17.36 -3.98 -3.57
N VAL A 8 17.63 -5.29 -3.55
CA VAL A 8 18.55 -5.95 -4.50
C VAL A 8 18.00 -5.84 -5.92
N GLY A 9 16.69 -6.10 -6.10
CA GLY A 9 16.03 -5.97 -7.41
C GLY A 9 16.15 -4.57 -7.98
N THR A 10 15.86 -3.54 -7.17
CA THR A 10 15.99 -2.13 -7.57
C THR A 10 17.42 -1.78 -7.97
N PHE A 11 18.41 -2.26 -7.20
CA PHE A 11 19.83 -2.03 -7.53
C PHE A 11 20.23 -2.64 -8.88
N ILE A 12 19.81 -3.88 -9.15
CA ILE A 12 20.07 -4.57 -10.44
C ILE A 12 19.39 -3.80 -11.58
N VAL A 13 18.16 -3.39 -11.38
CA VAL A 13 17.36 -2.64 -12.36
C VAL A 13 18.05 -1.34 -12.76
N ILE A 14 18.50 -0.54 -11.78
CA ILE A 14 19.23 0.71 -12.03
C ILE A 14 20.46 0.44 -12.89
N ARG A 15 21.27 -0.56 -12.55
CA ARG A 15 22.47 -0.91 -13.29
C ARG A 15 22.17 -1.35 -14.74
N VAL A 16 21.09 -2.08 -14.95
CA VAL A 16 20.70 -2.52 -16.31
C VAL A 16 20.19 -1.35 -17.17
N ILE A 17 19.43 -0.43 -16.55
CA ILE A 17 18.92 0.77 -17.25
C ILE A 17 20.09 1.66 -17.71
N ASP A 18 21.10 1.84 -16.86
CA ASP A 18 22.26 2.68 -17.17
C ASP A 18 23.17 2.10 -18.27
N LEU A 19 23.18 0.76 -18.43
CA LEU A 19 24.07 0.06 -19.37
C LEU A 19 23.47 -0.10 -20.78
N ILE A 20 22.17 -0.04 -20.95
CA ILE A 20 21.46 -0.33 -22.20
C ILE A 20 20.67 0.90 -22.63
N ALA A 21 20.80 1.28 -23.90
CA ALA A 21 20.09 2.43 -24.44
C ALA A 21 18.57 2.21 -24.52
N PHE A 22 17.82 3.30 -24.32
CA PHE A 22 16.38 3.34 -24.54
C PHE A 22 16.05 3.04 -26.03
N PRO A 23 15.00 2.26 -26.38
CA PRO A 23 14.00 1.64 -25.50
C PRO A 23 14.32 0.21 -25.06
N THR A 24 15.47 -0.34 -25.46
CA THR A 24 15.84 -1.77 -25.29
C THR A 24 16.00 -2.14 -23.82
N ASN A 25 16.45 -1.21 -22.98
CA ASN A 25 16.58 -1.39 -21.53
C ASN A 25 15.23 -1.73 -20.86
N TYR A 26 14.17 -1.01 -21.18
CA TYR A 26 12.83 -1.28 -20.66
C TYR A 26 12.26 -2.60 -21.21
N ALA A 27 12.46 -2.89 -22.50
CA ALA A 27 12.02 -4.15 -23.10
C ALA A 27 12.67 -5.36 -22.42
N ALA A 28 13.99 -5.31 -22.16
CA ALA A 28 14.73 -6.35 -21.47
C ALA A 28 14.21 -6.55 -20.03
N MET A 29 13.93 -5.47 -19.30
CA MET A 29 13.37 -5.54 -17.95
C MET A 29 11.99 -6.20 -17.93
N PHE A 30 11.07 -5.80 -18.82
CA PHE A 30 9.75 -6.40 -18.91
C PHE A 30 9.83 -7.89 -19.24
N LEU A 31 10.77 -8.30 -20.09
CA LEU A 31 10.99 -9.71 -20.41
C LEU A 31 11.45 -10.50 -19.18
N VAL A 32 12.43 -9.99 -18.44
CA VAL A 32 12.93 -10.64 -17.20
C VAL A 32 11.83 -10.72 -16.14
N LEU A 33 11.05 -9.65 -15.94
CA LEU A 33 9.93 -9.64 -15.00
C LEU A 33 8.84 -10.66 -15.40
N SER A 34 8.55 -10.76 -16.71
CA SER A 34 7.58 -11.74 -17.23
C SER A 34 8.04 -13.17 -16.96
N LEU A 35 9.32 -13.48 -17.21
CA LEU A 35 9.89 -14.80 -16.89
C LEU A 35 9.78 -15.10 -15.38
N GLY A 36 10.08 -14.11 -14.51
CA GLY A 36 9.87 -14.23 -13.07
C GLY A 36 8.42 -14.53 -12.70
N GLY A 37 7.46 -13.91 -13.39
CA GLY A 37 6.03 -14.20 -13.26
C GLY A 37 5.66 -15.64 -13.61
N PHE A 38 6.18 -16.17 -14.72
CA PHE A 38 5.97 -17.59 -15.11
C PHE A 38 6.55 -18.55 -14.09
N ILE A 39 7.75 -18.27 -13.57
CA ILE A 39 8.38 -19.09 -12.53
C ILE A 39 7.52 -19.09 -11.27
N SER A 40 7.07 -17.92 -10.83
CA SER A 40 6.18 -17.78 -9.67
C SER A 40 4.87 -18.56 -9.86
N PHE A 41 4.25 -18.45 -11.03
CA PHE A 41 3.04 -19.21 -11.38
C PHE A 41 3.27 -20.72 -11.31
N TYR A 42 4.41 -21.21 -11.85
CA TYR A 42 4.74 -22.64 -11.81
C TYR A 42 4.85 -23.16 -10.38
N PHE A 43 5.49 -22.43 -9.46
CA PHE A 43 5.57 -22.83 -8.06
C PHE A 43 4.23 -22.68 -7.33
N SER A 44 3.48 -21.62 -7.57
CA SER A 44 2.18 -21.39 -6.96
C SER A 44 1.17 -22.48 -7.31
N ARG A 45 1.21 -23.00 -8.54
CA ARG A 45 0.36 -24.11 -8.97
C ARG A 45 0.60 -25.40 -8.19
N ARG A 46 1.78 -25.57 -7.56
CA ARG A 46 2.13 -26.77 -6.78
C ARG A 46 1.73 -26.68 -5.32
N ILE A 47 1.25 -25.53 -4.85
CA ILE A 47 0.79 -25.38 -3.47
C ILE A 47 -0.52 -26.15 -3.32
N GLN A 48 -0.47 -27.24 -2.55
CA GLN A 48 -1.66 -27.95 -2.15
C GLN A 48 -2.31 -27.18 -1.00
N VAL A 49 -3.48 -26.63 -1.25
CA VAL A 49 -4.31 -26.04 -0.19
C VAL A 49 -5.04 -27.22 0.47
N PRO A 50 -4.89 -27.45 1.80
CA PRO A 50 -5.69 -28.46 2.49
C PRO A 50 -7.17 -28.20 2.21
N ASP A 51 -7.92 -29.28 1.98
CA ASP A 51 -9.36 -29.19 1.77
C ASP A 51 -9.97 -28.40 2.93
N GLN A 52 -10.30 -27.14 2.66
CA GLN A 52 -11.05 -26.34 3.61
C GLN A 52 -12.41 -27.00 3.73
N MET A 53 -12.86 -27.21 4.98
CA MET A 53 -14.25 -27.60 5.23
C MET A 53 -15.14 -26.73 4.34
N PRO A 54 -16.11 -27.34 3.62
CA PRO A 54 -16.93 -26.55 2.72
C PRO A 54 -17.54 -25.42 3.51
N THR A 55 -17.06 -24.22 3.27
CA THR A 55 -17.74 -23.00 3.70
C THR A 55 -19.18 -23.19 3.26
N PRO A 56 -20.20 -23.05 4.14
CA PRO A 56 -21.58 -23.24 3.72
C PRO A 56 -21.75 -22.38 2.48
N ALA A 57 -21.86 -23.06 1.35
CA ALA A 57 -21.92 -22.43 0.05
C ALA A 57 -23.07 -21.46 0.13
N LEU A 58 -22.80 -20.17 0.02
CA LEU A 58 -23.80 -19.20 -0.35
C LEU A 58 -24.57 -19.87 -1.47
N SER A 59 -25.78 -20.31 -1.16
CA SER A 59 -26.61 -21.22 -1.92
C SER A 59 -26.38 -21.03 -3.43
N LYS A 60 -25.89 -22.06 -4.12
CA LYS A 60 -25.59 -22.05 -5.56
C LYS A 60 -26.75 -21.65 -6.48
N ARG A 61 -27.90 -21.25 -5.91
CA ARG A 61 -29.13 -20.88 -6.62
C ARG A 61 -29.87 -19.65 -6.06
N GLY A 62 -29.29 -18.89 -5.11
CA GLY A 62 -29.89 -17.64 -4.68
C GLY A 62 -29.70 -16.54 -5.73
N SER A 63 -30.72 -15.71 -5.93
CA SER A 63 -30.62 -14.48 -6.71
C SER A 63 -29.46 -13.64 -6.22
N ILE A 64 -28.75 -12.90 -7.11
CA ILE A 64 -27.69 -11.93 -6.75
C ILE A 64 -28.16 -11.01 -5.61
N ARG A 65 -29.45 -10.66 -5.62
CA ARG A 65 -30.09 -9.83 -4.59
C ARG A 65 -30.13 -10.51 -3.21
N GLU A 66 -30.37 -11.82 -3.15
CA GLU A 66 -30.35 -12.60 -1.89
C GLU A 66 -28.94 -12.70 -1.35
N SER A 67 -27.95 -12.93 -2.22
CA SER A 67 -26.54 -12.94 -1.85
C SER A 67 -26.10 -11.58 -1.30
N LEU A 68 -26.49 -10.48 -1.93
CA LEU A 68 -26.21 -9.13 -1.47
C LEU A 68 -26.89 -8.80 -0.13
N SER A 69 -28.13 -9.27 0.08
CA SER A 69 -28.84 -9.03 1.33
C SER A 69 -28.24 -9.82 2.49
N ALA A 70 -27.86 -11.08 2.26
CA ALA A 70 -27.14 -11.90 3.24
C ALA A 70 -25.78 -11.29 3.60
N PHE A 71 -25.08 -10.76 2.61
CA PHE A 71 -23.82 -10.06 2.77
C PHE A 71 -23.98 -8.77 3.59
N ALA A 72 -24.98 -7.94 3.29
CA ALA A 72 -25.26 -6.74 4.06
C ALA A 72 -25.64 -7.06 5.51
N ALA A 73 -26.39 -8.14 5.74
CA ALA A 73 -26.73 -8.61 7.07
C ALA A 73 -25.49 -9.07 7.86
N LEU A 74 -24.54 -9.75 7.18
CA LEU A 74 -23.27 -10.18 7.78
C LEU A 74 -22.43 -8.97 8.21
N LEU A 75 -22.34 -7.93 7.38
CA LEU A 75 -21.62 -6.70 7.72
C LEU A 75 -22.26 -5.98 8.89
N LYS A 76 -23.60 -5.87 8.92
CA LYS A 76 -24.33 -5.25 10.05
C LYS A 76 -24.09 -5.94 11.39
N LYS A 77 -23.84 -7.25 11.40
CA LYS A 77 -23.53 -8.02 12.62
C LYS A 77 -22.10 -7.77 13.12
N ASN A 78 -21.22 -7.21 12.29
CA ASN A 78 -19.81 -7.01 12.61
C ASN A 78 -19.40 -5.53 12.48
N PRO A 79 -19.91 -4.64 13.34
CA PRO A 79 -19.67 -3.20 13.22
C PRO A 79 -18.19 -2.82 13.40
N ALA A 80 -17.43 -3.56 14.21
CA ALA A 80 -16.00 -3.35 14.40
C ALA A 80 -15.21 -3.51 13.07
N PHE A 81 -15.52 -4.56 12.30
CA PHE A 81 -14.93 -4.77 10.98
C PHE A 81 -15.29 -3.63 10.02
N VAL A 82 -16.57 -3.26 9.95
CA VAL A 82 -17.03 -2.20 9.05
C VAL A 82 -16.37 -0.87 9.38
N SER A 83 -16.27 -0.53 10.67
CA SER A 83 -15.58 0.68 11.11
C SER A 83 -14.11 0.68 10.71
N PHE A 84 -13.38 -0.39 11.02
CA PHE A 84 -11.96 -0.49 10.69
C PHE A 84 -11.72 -0.51 9.16
N ALA A 85 -12.47 -1.32 8.42
CA ALA A 85 -12.35 -1.44 6.97
C ALA A 85 -12.63 -0.10 6.26
N SER A 86 -13.65 0.65 6.72
CA SER A 86 -13.97 1.98 6.16
C SER A 86 -12.87 3.00 6.43
N LYS A 87 -12.34 3.05 7.66
CA LYS A 87 -11.21 3.93 8.00
C LYS A 87 -9.96 3.57 7.19
N ARG A 88 -9.67 2.27 7.06
CA ARG A 88 -8.57 1.76 6.25
C ARG A 88 -8.75 2.13 4.79
N PHE A 89 -9.96 2.00 4.24
CA PHE A 89 -10.27 2.37 2.85
C PHE A 89 -9.97 3.84 2.56
N VAL A 90 -10.44 4.76 3.42
CA VAL A 90 -10.17 6.20 3.28
C VAL A 90 -8.66 6.48 3.33
N TYR A 91 -7.98 5.92 4.31
CA TYR A 91 -6.54 6.13 4.46
C TYR A 91 -5.74 5.54 3.29
N TYR A 92 -6.08 4.32 2.87
CA TYR A 92 -5.43 3.64 1.75
C TYR A 92 -5.68 4.37 0.42
N SER A 93 -6.88 4.90 0.21
CA SER A 93 -7.18 5.74 -0.96
C SER A 93 -6.27 6.98 -1.01
N ALA A 94 -6.01 7.59 0.14
CA ALA A 94 -5.09 8.72 0.24
C ALA A 94 -3.63 8.34 -0.07
N LEU A 95 -3.20 7.12 0.32
CA LEU A 95 -1.87 6.60 -0.03
C LEU A 95 -1.73 6.40 -1.54
N VAL A 96 -2.71 5.71 -2.14
CA VAL A 96 -2.67 5.31 -3.54
C VAL A 96 -2.86 6.51 -4.47
N LEU A 97 -3.60 7.54 -4.04
CA LEU A 97 -3.74 8.80 -4.77
C LEU A 97 -2.39 9.45 -5.08
N GLY A 98 -1.44 9.39 -4.14
CA GLY A 98 -0.10 9.95 -4.32
C GLY A 98 0.84 9.12 -5.20
N LEU A 99 0.51 7.85 -5.50
CA LEU A 99 1.40 6.94 -6.23
C LEU A 99 1.83 7.45 -7.61
N PRO A 100 0.93 7.91 -8.50
CA PRO A 100 1.34 8.44 -9.80
C PRO A 100 1.91 9.85 -9.70
N ILE A 101 1.55 10.61 -8.67
CA ILE A 101 1.94 12.01 -8.52
C ILE A 101 3.41 12.13 -8.15
N MET A 102 3.91 11.29 -7.25
CA MET A 102 5.29 11.38 -6.77
C MET A 102 6.33 11.20 -7.88
N PRO A 103 6.28 10.15 -8.73
CA PRO A 103 7.19 10.04 -9.87
C PRO A 103 7.09 11.21 -10.85
N LEU A 104 5.87 11.68 -11.13
CA LEU A 104 5.66 12.84 -12.00
C LEU A 104 6.28 14.11 -11.41
N TYR A 105 6.13 14.32 -10.10
CA TYR A 105 6.74 15.44 -9.38
C TYR A 105 8.27 15.38 -9.45
N LEU A 106 8.85 14.20 -9.21
CA LEU A 106 10.30 14.00 -9.29
C LEU A 106 10.84 14.34 -10.68
N VAL A 107 10.17 13.88 -11.75
CA VAL A 107 10.63 14.12 -13.13
C VAL A 107 10.39 15.56 -13.56
N ARG A 108 9.21 16.13 -13.32
CA ARG A 108 8.79 17.43 -13.91
C ARG A 108 9.19 18.63 -13.09
N ASP A 109 9.03 18.56 -11.75
CA ASP A 109 9.25 19.72 -10.87
C ASP A 109 10.65 19.70 -10.24
N VAL A 110 11.18 18.51 -9.92
CA VAL A 110 12.52 18.34 -9.33
C VAL A 110 13.59 18.19 -10.41
N GLY A 111 13.24 17.66 -11.60
CA GLY A 111 14.20 17.37 -12.68
C GLY A 111 15.06 16.15 -12.39
N ALA A 112 14.55 15.19 -11.60
CA ALA A 112 15.25 13.98 -11.20
C ALA A 112 15.56 13.07 -12.38
N THR A 113 16.73 12.47 -12.36
CA THR A 113 17.14 11.42 -13.30
C THR A 113 16.56 10.06 -12.91
N ASP A 114 16.61 9.08 -13.82
CA ASP A 114 16.20 7.70 -13.52
C ASP A 114 17.02 7.11 -12.35
N GLY A 115 18.30 7.48 -12.25
CA GLY A 115 19.15 7.10 -11.11
C GLY A 115 18.67 7.69 -9.79
N ASP A 116 18.21 8.93 -9.78
CA ASP A 116 17.66 9.59 -8.58
C ASP A 116 16.36 8.93 -8.13
N ILE A 117 15.46 8.61 -9.06
CA ILE A 117 14.21 7.89 -8.78
C ILE A 117 14.51 6.50 -8.20
N GLY A 118 15.53 5.84 -8.76
CA GLY A 118 16.04 4.58 -8.23
C GLY A 118 16.58 4.72 -6.82
N ALA A 119 17.34 5.78 -6.53
CA ALA A 119 17.87 6.06 -5.19
C ALA A 119 16.76 6.32 -4.17
N VAL A 120 15.71 7.07 -4.53
CA VAL A 120 14.51 7.28 -3.70
C VAL A 120 13.85 5.93 -3.37
N SER A 121 13.64 5.07 -4.37
CA SER A 121 13.02 3.75 -4.19
C SER A 121 13.89 2.81 -3.35
N MET A 122 15.21 2.85 -3.56
CA MET A 122 16.17 2.05 -2.81
C MET A 122 16.24 2.49 -1.35
N ALA A 123 16.30 3.79 -1.07
CA ALA A 123 16.30 4.32 0.29
C ALA A 123 15.04 3.91 1.04
N MET A 124 13.86 4.04 0.40
CA MET A 124 12.59 3.62 0.95
C MET A 124 12.59 2.12 1.28
N SER A 125 13.04 1.27 0.36
CA SER A 125 13.05 -0.19 0.52
C SER A 125 14.02 -0.67 1.59
N LEU A 126 15.23 -0.09 1.66
CA LEU A 126 16.25 -0.45 2.65
C LEU A 126 15.81 -0.10 4.06
N VAL A 127 15.28 1.11 4.25
CA VAL A 127 14.83 1.56 5.58
C VAL A 127 13.52 0.86 5.99
N MET A 128 12.66 0.51 5.03
CA MET A 128 11.48 -0.32 5.28
C MET A 128 11.87 -1.69 5.87
N LEU A 129 12.97 -2.28 5.45
CA LEU A 129 13.51 -3.51 6.05
C LEU A 129 13.77 -3.33 7.56
N ALA A 130 14.40 -2.23 7.96
CA ALA A 130 14.59 -1.91 9.38
C ALA A 130 13.23 -1.75 10.11
N GLY A 131 12.24 -1.15 9.45
CA GLY A 131 10.87 -1.06 9.94
C GLY A 131 10.25 -2.43 10.25
N TYR A 132 10.38 -3.40 9.37
CA TYR A 132 9.87 -4.77 9.57
C TYR A 132 10.46 -5.47 10.79
N PHE A 133 11.68 -5.14 11.21
CA PHE A 133 12.28 -5.65 12.44
C PHE A 133 11.93 -4.84 13.69
N ALA A 134 11.78 -3.54 13.56
CA ALA A 134 11.54 -2.64 14.69
C ALA A 134 10.08 -2.66 15.15
N TRP A 135 9.13 -2.53 14.23
CA TRP A 135 7.71 -2.36 14.55
C TRP A 135 7.07 -3.55 15.27
N PRO A 136 7.38 -4.83 14.99
CA PRO A 136 6.85 -5.94 15.79
C PRO A 136 7.28 -5.84 17.26
N ARG A 137 8.53 -5.42 17.54
CA ARG A 137 9.00 -5.21 18.91
C ARG A 137 8.26 -4.08 19.61
N VAL A 138 7.99 -2.99 18.87
CA VAL A 138 7.21 -1.85 19.38
C VAL A 138 5.76 -2.27 19.63
N SER A 139 5.15 -3.03 18.71
CA SER A 139 3.79 -3.54 18.84
C SER A 139 3.63 -4.43 20.08
N ASN A 140 4.61 -5.32 20.34
CA ASN A 140 4.60 -6.17 21.53
C ASN A 140 4.75 -5.39 22.84
N ARG A 141 5.42 -4.22 22.83
CA ARG A 141 5.66 -3.40 24.03
C ARG A 141 4.58 -2.35 24.27
N ARG A 142 4.11 -1.69 23.22
CA ARG A 142 3.21 -0.53 23.30
C ARG A 142 1.80 -0.80 22.74
N GLY A 143 1.59 -1.99 22.18
CA GLY A 143 0.33 -2.40 21.56
C GLY A 143 0.18 -1.95 20.09
N GLY A 144 -0.66 -2.68 19.33
CA GLY A 144 -0.90 -2.43 17.90
C GLY A 144 -1.49 -1.05 17.62
N ARG A 145 -2.37 -0.54 18.52
CA ARG A 145 -2.95 0.80 18.37
C ARG A 145 -1.90 1.92 18.34
N PHE A 146 -0.86 1.83 19.18
CA PHE A 146 0.23 2.81 19.15
C PHE A 146 0.95 2.77 17.80
N VAL A 147 1.25 1.56 17.29
CA VAL A 147 1.90 1.37 15.99
C VAL A 147 1.01 1.93 14.87
N LEU A 148 -0.30 1.65 14.90
CA LEU A 148 -1.26 2.17 13.92
C LEU A 148 -1.22 3.70 13.86
N LEU A 149 -1.28 4.38 15.00
CA LEU A 149 -1.27 5.83 15.05
C LEU A 149 0.10 6.41 14.64
N ALA A 150 1.19 5.81 15.12
CA ALA A 150 2.53 6.29 14.78
C ALA A 150 2.84 6.14 13.28
N THR A 151 2.47 5.00 12.68
CA THR A 151 2.75 4.73 11.26
C THR A 151 1.83 5.53 10.34
N THR A 152 0.54 5.64 10.66
CA THR A 152 -0.38 6.47 9.87
C THR A 152 0.01 7.94 9.92
N PHE A 153 0.44 8.46 11.07
CA PHE A 153 0.97 9.82 11.16
C PHE A 153 2.28 9.98 10.38
N GLY A 154 3.24 9.06 10.57
CA GLY A 154 4.55 9.13 9.90
C GLY A 154 4.47 9.13 8.38
N MET A 155 3.50 8.42 7.81
CA MET A 155 3.28 8.38 6.35
C MET A 155 2.72 9.68 5.76
N ILE A 156 2.21 10.61 6.59
CA ILE A 156 1.78 11.94 6.13
C ILE A 156 2.99 12.79 5.78
N LEU A 157 4.09 12.59 6.49
CA LEU A 157 5.29 13.44 6.37
C LEU A 157 5.90 13.37 4.96
N TYR A 158 5.90 12.21 4.32
CA TYR A 158 6.56 12.02 3.04
C TYR A 158 6.01 12.94 1.93
N PRO A 159 4.73 12.90 1.56
CA PRO A 159 4.21 13.81 0.54
C PRO A 159 4.22 15.27 1.00
N ALA A 160 4.00 15.55 2.29
CA ALA A 160 4.03 16.92 2.81
C ALA A 160 5.42 17.56 2.72
N LEU A 161 6.46 16.85 3.18
CA LEU A 161 7.83 17.37 3.16
C LEU A 161 8.41 17.38 1.75
N SER A 162 8.09 16.39 0.93
CA SER A 162 8.54 16.35 -0.47
C SER A 162 7.98 17.51 -1.29
N ALA A 163 6.73 17.91 -1.05
CA ALA A 163 6.11 19.06 -1.73
C ALA A 163 6.70 20.41 -1.33
N LEU A 164 7.52 20.48 -0.28
CA LEU A 164 8.19 21.71 0.19
C LEU A 164 9.59 21.90 -0.41
N THR A 165 10.14 20.91 -1.10
CA THR A 165 11.52 20.95 -1.58
C THR A 165 11.67 20.35 -2.96
N VAL A 166 12.54 20.96 -3.74
CA VAL A 166 13.00 20.41 -5.04
C VAL A 166 14.41 19.79 -4.93
N ARG A 167 14.95 19.66 -3.73
CA ARG A 167 16.25 19.04 -3.51
C ARG A 167 16.10 17.52 -3.41
N ILE A 168 16.71 16.82 -4.35
CA ILE A 168 16.57 15.36 -4.43
C ILE A 168 17.14 14.63 -3.21
N GLU A 169 18.22 15.16 -2.62
CA GLU A 169 18.86 14.57 -1.44
C GLU A 169 17.91 14.54 -0.23
N LEU A 170 17.12 15.61 -0.04
CA LEU A 170 16.12 15.67 1.01
C LEU A 170 14.95 14.72 0.74
N ILE A 171 14.54 14.59 -0.53
CA ILE A 171 13.47 13.67 -0.91
C ILE A 171 13.90 12.22 -0.69
N ILE A 172 15.16 11.86 -0.98
CA ILE A 172 15.73 10.54 -0.66
C ILE A 172 15.68 10.28 0.85
N LEU A 173 16.05 11.25 1.67
CA LEU A 173 15.96 11.16 3.13
C LEU A 173 14.51 10.95 3.59
N PHE A 174 13.57 11.74 3.06
CA PHE A 174 12.16 11.63 3.41
C PHE A 174 11.55 10.29 2.96
N ALA A 175 11.96 9.77 1.80
CA ALA A 175 11.59 8.44 1.33
C ALA A 175 12.10 7.33 2.27
N GLY A 176 13.34 7.44 2.75
CA GLY A 176 13.88 6.53 3.75
C GLY A 176 13.04 6.54 5.04
N ILE A 177 12.73 7.73 5.57
CA ILE A 177 11.86 7.88 6.75
C ILE A 177 10.47 7.27 6.49
N ALA A 178 9.88 7.53 5.31
CA ALA A 178 8.60 6.95 4.93
C ALA A 178 8.67 5.42 4.86
N GLY A 179 9.75 4.85 4.32
CA GLY A 179 9.97 3.41 4.29
C GLY A 179 9.90 2.78 5.68
N PHE A 180 10.50 3.42 6.69
CA PHE A 180 10.40 2.95 8.07
C PHE A 180 8.95 2.83 8.54
N PHE A 181 8.15 3.87 8.33
CA PHE A 181 6.73 3.88 8.71
C PHE A 181 5.89 2.95 7.83
N GLN A 182 6.21 2.81 6.54
CA GLN A 182 5.51 1.90 5.63
C GLN A 182 5.61 0.46 6.11
N GLY A 183 6.79 0.00 6.53
CA GLY A 183 6.98 -1.36 7.07
C GLY A 183 6.09 -1.65 8.30
N GLY A 184 5.88 -0.64 9.15
CA GLY A 184 4.97 -0.76 10.29
C GLY A 184 3.50 -0.72 9.89
N LEU A 185 3.15 0.12 8.92
CA LEU A 185 1.78 0.27 8.43
C LEU A 185 1.27 -1.04 7.79
N ASP A 186 2.09 -1.68 6.97
CA ASP A 186 1.75 -2.96 6.34
C ASP A 186 1.43 -4.03 7.38
N LEU A 187 2.27 -4.12 8.42
CA LEU A 187 2.08 -5.08 9.51
C LEU A 187 0.82 -4.79 10.32
N VAL A 188 0.65 -3.55 10.77
CA VAL A 188 -0.45 -3.20 11.66
C VAL A 188 -1.80 -3.20 10.96
N PHE A 189 -1.88 -2.85 9.70
CA PHE A 189 -3.12 -2.93 8.94
C PHE A 189 -3.61 -4.36 8.75
N PHE A 190 -2.70 -5.31 8.61
CA PHE A 190 -3.05 -6.73 8.56
C PHE A 190 -3.45 -7.26 9.94
N ASP A 191 -2.66 -6.96 10.98
CA ASP A 191 -2.91 -7.41 12.36
C ASP A 191 -4.25 -6.87 12.90
N GLU A 192 -4.50 -5.58 12.77
CA GLU A 192 -5.76 -4.96 13.22
C GLU A 192 -6.97 -5.44 12.40
N LEU A 193 -6.80 -5.70 11.11
CA LEU A 193 -7.85 -6.30 10.29
C LEU A 193 -8.22 -7.68 10.83
N MET A 194 -7.23 -8.53 11.09
CA MET A 194 -7.45 -9.89 11.60
C MET A 194 -8.16 -9.91 12.95
N LYS A 195 -7.91 -8.92 13.81
CA LYS A 195 -8.62 -8.79 15.12
C LYS A 195 -10.11 -8.48 14.97
N THR A 196 -10.52 -7.89 13.84
CA THR A 196 -11.94 -7.53 13.59
C THR A 196 -12.70 -8.57 12.79
N VAL A 197 -12.00 -9.57 12.27
CA VAL A 197 -12.56 -10.62 11.41
C VAL A 197 -13.04 -11.80 12.25
N PRO A 198 -14.30 -12.24 12.13
CA PRO A 198 -14.79 -13.46 12.78
C PRO A 198 -14.15 -14.72 12.19
N ASP A 199 -13.76 -15.67 13.05
CA ASP A 199 -13.08 -16.91 12.64
C ASP A 199 -13.89 -17.72 11.61
N ASP A 200 -15.22 -17.82 11.80
CA ASP A 200 -16.12 -18.61 10.95
C ASP A 200 -16.19 -18.14 9.49
N HIS A 201 -15.87 -16.86 9.23
CA HIS A 201 -16.01 -16.23 7.92
C HIS A 201 -14.76 -15.46 7.50
N ALA A 202 -13.59 -15.81 8.05
CA ALA A 202 -12.35 -15.05 7.87
C ALA A 202 -12.01 -14.82 6.38
N ALA A 203 -12.10 -15.84 5.53
CA ALA A 203 -11.82 -15.71 4.11
C ALA A 203 -12.73 -14.68 3.41
N THR A 204 -14.02 -14.65 3.76
CA THR A 204 -14.99 -13.69 3.19
C THR A 204 -14.66 -12.25 3.59
N PHE A 205 -14.40 -12.01 4.87
CA PHE A 205 -14.08 -10.66 5.36
C PHE A 205 -12.75 -10.14 4.81
N VAL A 206 -11.74 -10.99 4.71
CA VAL A 206 -10.46 -10.65 4.08
C VAL A 206 -10.67 -10.31 2.60
N ALA A 207 -11.48 -11.10 1.87
CA ALA A 207 -11.79 -10.81 0.47
C ALA A 207 -12.50 -9.46 0.30
N ILE A 208 -13.41 -9.09 1.22
CA ILE A 208 -14.06 -7.78 1.22
C ILE A 208 -13.05 -6.66 1.40
N ALA A 209 -12.22 -6.75 2.45
CA ALA A 209 -11.21 -5.75 2.72
C ALA A 209 -10.24 -5.58 1.55
N GLN A 210 -9.88 -6.68 0.88
CA GLN A 210 -9.03 -6.68 -0.31
C GLN A 210 -9.74 -6.05 -1.52
N SER A 211 -11.03 -6.34 -1.71
CA SER A 211 -11.83 -5.73 -2.78
C SER A 211 -11.95 -4.21 -2.60
N MET A 212 -12.15 -3.73 -1.37
CA MET A 212 -12.12 -2.29 -1.07
C MET A 212 -10.76 -1.68 -1.41
N GLN A 213 -9.68 -2.37 -1.10
CA GLN A 213 -8.32 -1.93 -1.44
C GLN A 213 -8.12 -1.84 -2.96
N TYR A 214 -8.59 -2.82 -3.73
CA TYR A 214 -8.53 -2.79 -5.19
C TYR A 214 -9.36 -1.65 -5.79
N LEU A 215 -10.55 -1.36 -5.25
CA LEU A 215 -11.32 -0.19 -5.65
C LEU A 215 -10.53 1.11 -5.46
N SER A 216 -9.86 1.27 -4.31
CA SER A 216 -8.97 2.41 -4.09
C SER A 216 -7.87 2.47 -5.14
N THR A 217 -7.25 1.33 -5.46
CA THR A 217 -6.13 1.27 -6.43
C THR A 217 -6.56 1.65 -7.86
N ILE A 218 -7.82 1.43 -8.21
CA ILE A 218 -8.36 1.80 -9.53
C ILE A 218 -8.72 3.29 -9.57
N PHE A 219 -9.48 3.76 -8.59
CA PHE A 219 -10.08 5.11 -8.66
C PHE A 219 -9.19 6.21 -8.09
N ALA A 220 -8.45 5.96 -7.01
CA ALA A 220 -7.68 7.01 -6.35
C ALA A 220 -6.54 7.58 -7.21
N PRO A 221 -5.78 6.81 -8.02
CA PRO A 221 -4.78 7.36 -8.94
C PRO A 221 -5.38 8.28 -9.99
N LEU A 222 -6.56 7.93 -10.53
CA LEU A 222 -7.27 8.76 -11.51
C LEU A 222 -7.68 10.10 -10.90
N LEU A 223 -8.22 10.08 -9.69
CA LEU A 223 -8.55 11.30 -8.95
C LEU A 223 -7.30 12.12 -8.65
N GLY A 224 -6.20 11.46 -8.27
CA GLY A 224 -4.93 12.13 -7.99
C GLY A 224 -4.37 12.88 -9.19
N THR A 225 -4.31 12.23 -10.35
CA THR A 225 -3.86 12.87 -11.59
C THR A 225 -4.80 13.98 -12.06
N TRP A 226 -6.10 13.79 -11.90
CA TRP A 226 -7.08 14.83 -12.20
C TRP A 226 -6.91 16.06 -11.30
N ILE A 227 -6.75 15.88 -9.99
CA ILE A 227 -6.45 16.98 -9.05
C ILE A 227 -5.14 17.68 -9.44
N ALA A 228 -4.10 16.91 -9.77
CA ALA A 228 -2.80 17.47 -10.17
C ALA A 228 -2.89 18.34 -11.43
N ALA A 229 -3.82 18.07 -12.33
CA ALA A 229 -4.05 18.90 -13.51
C ALA A 229 -4.57 20.32 -13.18
N TYR A 230 -5.27 20.49 -12.04
CA TYR A 230 -5.80 21.79 -11.62
C TYR A 230 -4.89 22.54 -10.63
N VAL A 231 -4.30 21.84 -9.65
CA VAL A 231 -3.54 22.48 -8.56
C VAL A 231 -2.03 22.26 -8.66
N GLY A 232 -1.56 21.61 -9.73
CA GLY A 232 -0.16 21.24 -9.91
C GLY A 232 0.24 20.02 -9.09
N LEU A 233 1.45 19.49 -9.34
CA LEU A 233 1.92 18.25 -8.72
C LEU A 233 2.20 18.43 -7.21
N ALA A 234 2.85 19.52 -6.82
CA ALA A 234 3.08 19.85 -5.40
C ALA A 234 1.76 20.03 -4.65
N GLY A 235 0.76 20.72 -5.25
CA GLY A 235 -0.57 20.88 -4.66
C GLY A 235 -1.29 19.56 -4.46
N ALA A 236 -1.17 18.63 -5.41
CA ALA A 236 -1.76 17.30 -5.30
C ALA A 236 -1.06 16.43 -4.23
N LEU A 237 0.25 16.59 -4.00
CA LEU A 237 0.95 15.97 -2.87
C LEU A 237 0.44 16.51 -1.52
N TRP A 238 0.21 17.82 -1.42
CA TRP A 238 -0.42 18.42 -0.23
C TRP A 238 -1.83 17.91 -0.01
N PHE A 239 -2.62 17.76 -1.08
CA PHE A 239 -3.96 17.17 -1.00
C PHE A 239 -3.90 15.72 -0.50
N SER A 240 -2.96 14.90 -1.02
CA SER A 240 -2.72 13.55 -0.53
C SER A 240 -2.34 13.53 0.96
N ALA A 241 -1.46 14.44 1.40
CA ALA A 241 -1.08 14.57 2.80
C ALA A 241 -2.28 14.95 3.69
N GLY A 242 -3.10 15.90 3.25
CA GLY A 242 -4.33 16.31 3.95
C GLY A 242 -5.34 15.17 4.07
N LEU A 243 -5.54 14.39 3.01
CA LEU A 243 -6.44 13.25 3.02
C LEU A 243 -5.91 12.12 3.94
N ARG A 244 -4.59 11.88 3.99
CA ARG A 244 -3.96 10.98 4.97
C ARG A 244 -4.15 11.48 6.40
N LEU A 245 -4.07 12.79 6.63
CA LEU A 245 -4.35 13.39 7.93
C LEU A 245 -5.79 13.15 8.37
N ILE A 246 -6.76 13.31 7.47
CA ILE A 246 -8.17 12.96 7.74
C ILE A 246 -8.29 11.49 8.13
N GLY A 247 -7.68 10.58 7.36
CA GLY A 247 -7.66 9.16 7.67
C GLY A 247 -7.02 8.85 9.03
N PHE A 248 -5.92 9.52 9.37
CA PHE A 248 -5.29 9.42 10.70
C PHE A 248 -6.25 9.88 11.81
N LEU A 249 -6.93 11.01 11.64
CA LEU A 249 -7.90 11.51 12.62
C LEU A 249 -9.08 10.55 12.82
N LEU A 250 -9.49 9.81 11.78
CA LEU A 250 -10.51 8.76 11.91
C LEU A 250 -10.02 7.60 12.80
N PHE A 251 -8.73 7.25 12.75
CA PHE A 251 -8.15 6.23 13.64
C PHE A 251 -7.96 6.72 15.09
N LEU A 252 -7.87 8.03 15.33
CA LEU A 252 -7.83 8.56 16.71
C LEU A 252 -9.13 8.31 17.47
N LYS A 253 -10.29 8.37 16.78
CA LYS A 253 -11.56 8.03 17.40
C LYS A 253 -11.55 6.55 17.79
N LYS A 254 -11.70 6.25 19.10
CA LYS A 254 -11.99 4.91 19.58
C LYS A 254 -13.35 4.49 19.00
N ASP A 255 -13.41 3.29 18.44
CA ASP A 255 -14.68 2.62 18.25
C ASP A 255 -15.19 2.25 19.64
N ALA A 256 -16.40 2.70 19.97
CA ALA A 256 -17.06 2.37 21.22
C ALA A 256 -17.50 0.90 21.23
#